data_3c50bdc47c72bc5af0b9590c8daf6407
#
_entry.id   3c50bdc47c72bc5af0b9590c8daf6407
#
_cell.length_a   1.000
_cell.length_b   1.000
_cell.length_c   1.000
_cell.angle_alpha   90.00
_cell.angle_beta   90.00
_cell.angle_gamma   90.00
#
_symmetry.space_group_name_H-M   'P 1'
#
loop_
_entity.id
_entity.type
_entity.pdbx_description
1 polymer ?
#
loop_
_entity_poly.entity_id
_entity_poly.type
_entity_poly.pdbx_seq_one_letter_code
_entity_poly.pdbx_strand_id
1 'polypeptide(L)'
;MMSIGLMLAALLSMSCNKDKNDDNPDNAPDGKPEIIKLEEIIPVEINATTFPDPVFRSIISTRDYDKNGDGTLDVDEILHIRNIHCEASGVKSLQGIEYLLELRGIYCQDNQISNWNLGNNKLLTGIWCSGNNFSSLDFSDLPDLLWVYCHDNPNLTSLNVSNNPKMAYIECNTCPLKHIDVTHNPELEHLMCGTCQLDELDLSKNPKLQHLDAFQNNFTELDLSNNKMMKRLNFWYNENLGDVKISHMAGLQTLNCAKTGISKLDLSHNPELYKVICSYNQITELDLSKNPKMVILECQDNSITSLDLSSTPQMRFLWAAHNKFTSLDLGYTPYLIKVHDKGTYEKAKIDHEWYIDLGGDVSTGEDNKLYLWVNLDVKLSDVSHGNTATNEKYSDLDPGVKASDCLTRGYVVNYLYEMAGSPNVGGHKSSYLDVAGTQYEKALIWGEMRALYMGYPEFLGDYCGPEKWITRQDLMFMLMRYSEAFGYERSIDFGRSDEYIDYYDIDSDHWEAVCWCATWHIIEGKGGKEKNQQKIDPYGRVTQADLDQAIANLKEVNNL
;
A
#
# COMPACT_ATOMS: atom_id res chain seq x y z
N MET A 1 12.32 30.70 -33.04
CA MET A 1 12.60 31.05 -31.63
C MET A 1 11.58 32.01 -31.00
N MET A 2 10.71 32.70 -31.74
CA MET A 2 9.73 33.64 -31.15
C MET A 2 8.33 33.04 -30.95
N SER A 3 8.07 31.81 -31.33
CA SER A 3 6.74 31.17 -31.24
C SER A 3 6.55 30.21 -30.03
N ILE A 4 7.64 29.80 -29.40
CA ILE A 4 7.59 28.85 -28.24
C ILE A 4 7.39 29.60 -26.93
N GLY A 5 7.94 30.82 -26.78
CA GLY A 5 7.76 31.63 -25.56
C GLY A 5 6.34 32.12 -25.32
N LEU A 6 5.51 32.24 -26.35
CA LEU A 6 4.12 32.68 -26.24
C LEU A 6 3.13 31.55 -25.86
N MET A 7 3.47 30.29 -26.12
CA MET A 7 2.65 29.14 -25.72
C MET A 7 2.85 28.78 -24.24
N LEU A 8 4.05 28.93 -23.68
CA LEU A 8 4.30 28.70 -22.26
C LEU A 8 3.65 29.76 -21.36
N ALA A 9 3.63 31.02 -21.80
CA ALA A 9 2.95 32.10 -21.07
C ALA A 9 1.41 31.93 -21.02
N ALA A 10 0.82 31.24 -22.01
CA ALA A 10 -0.61 30.97 -22.07
C ALA A 10 -1.05 29.80 -21.16
N LEU A 11 -0.16 28.85 -20.86
CA LEU A 11 -0.42 27.74 -19.95
C LEU A 11 -0.30 28.13 -18.46
N LEU A 12 0.47 29.17 -18.15
CA LEU A 12 0.60 29.73 -16.79
C LEU A 12 -0.54 30.70 -16.41
N SER A 13 -1.36 31.16 -17.38
CA SER A 13 -2.45 32.13 -17.14
C SER A 13 -3.84 31.50 -16.99
N MET A 14 -4.00 30.18 -17.04
CA MET A 14 -5.30 29.51 -16.95
C MET A 14 -5.68 29.00 -15.53
N SER A 15 -4.96 29.40 -14.51
CA SER A 15 -5.27 29.04 -13.12
C SER A 15 -5.47 30.27 -12.24
N CYS A 16 -6.40 31.13 -12.56
CA CYS A 16 -7.02 32.07 -11.58
C CYS A 16 -8.15 32.85 -12.24
N ASN A 17 -9.35 32.38 -12.14
CA ASN A 17 -10.54 33.22 -12.16
C ASN A 17 -11.53 32.69 -11.12
N LYS A 18 -11.54 33.30 -9.97
CA LYS A 18 -12.72 33.36 -9.09
C LYS A 18 -12.96 34.78 -8.64
N ASP A 19 -14.22 35.08 -8.67
CA ASP A 19 -14.85 36.39 -8.57
C ASP A 19 -14.53 37.16 -7.31
N LYS A 20 -14.55 38.49 -7.50
CA LYS A 20 -14.50 39.54 -6.48
C LYS A 20 -15.81 39.57 -5.71
N ASN A 21 -15.73 39.69 -4.39
CA ASN A 21 -16.31 40.70 -3.50
C ASN A 21 -16.18 40.22 -2.06
N ASP A 22 -15.41 40.93 -1.27
CA ASP A 22 -15.79 41.71 -0.10
C ASP A 22 -14.57 42.17 0.70
N ASP A 23 -14.61 43.44 1.04
CA ASP A 23 -13.59 44.16 1.80
C ASP A 23 -13.57 43.73 3.27
N ASN A 24 -12.41 43.39 3.83
CA ASN A 24 -11.92 43.93 5.10
C ASN A 24 -10.43 43.60 5.34
N PRO A 25 -9.63 44.55 5.87
CA PRO A 25 -8.20 44.42 5.94
C PRO A 25 -7.74 43.94 7.31
N ASP A 26 -7.04 42.81 7.40
CA ASP A 26 -6.05 42.58 8.45
C ASP A 26 -4.99 41.59 7.98
N ASN A 27 -3.78 42.09 8.00
CA ASN A 27 -2.48 41.55 7.73
C ASN A 27 -2.27 40.05 7.98
N ALA A 28 -2.16 39.27 6.89
CA ALA A 28 -1.31 38.08 6.81
C ALA A 28 -0.31 38.30 5.66
N PRO A 29 0.96 37.88 5.77
CA PRO A 29 1.90 38.02 4.66
C PRO A 29 1.46 37.11 3.53
N ASP A 30 1.12 37.67 2.38
CA ASP A 30 0.87 37.01 1.11
C ASP A 30 2.16 36.27 0.65
N GLY A 31 2.33 35.06 1.15
CA GLY A 31 3.33 34.12 0.66
C GLY A 31 2.86 33.50 -0.66
N LYS A 32 2.78 34.29 -1.72
CA LYS A 32 2.80 33.74 -3.07
C LYS A 32 4.18 33.13 -3.27
N PRO A 33 4.29 31.87 -3.77
CA PRO A 33 5.60 31.35 -4.15
C PRO A 33 6.24 32.32 -5.12
N GLU A 34 7.48 32.73 -4.86
CA GLU A 34 8.26 33.53 -5.79
C GLU A 34 8.37 32.72 -7.09
N ILE A 35 7.68 33.20 -8.13
CA ILE A 35 7.79 32.64 -9.47
C ILE A 35 9.21 32.99 -9.92
N ILE A 36 10.10 32.00 -9.93
CA ILE A 36 11.44 32.14 -10.48
C ILE A 36 11.26 32.57 -11.94
N LYS A 37 11.78 33.74 -12.29
CA LYS A 37 11.68 34.22 -13.67
C LYS A 37 12.55 33.34 -14.54
N LEU A 38 12.05 32.92 -15.70
CA LEU A 38 12.80 32.10 -16.67
C LEU A 38 14.19 32.69 -17.02
N GLU A 39 14.32 34.01 -16.95
CA GLU A 39 15.55 34.75 -17.20
C GLU A 39 16.62 34.55 -16.09
N GLU A 40 16.25 33.95 -14.95
CA GLU A 40 17.14 33.72 -13.81
C GLU A 40 17.69 32.28 -13.77
N ILE A 41 17.15 31.37 -14.61
CA ILE A 41 17.63 29.99 -14.70
C ILE A 41 18.83 29.95 -15.63
N ILE A 42 19.95 29.49 -15.11
CA ILE A 42 21.20 29.36 -15.89
C ILE A 42 21.51 27.88 -16.12
N PRO A 43 22.11 27.52 -17.27
CA PRO A 43 22.61 26.18 -17.50
C PRO A 43 23.61 25.73 -16.43
N VAL A 44 23.57 24.44 -16.06
CA VAL A 44 24.37 23.86 -14.99
C VAL A 44 25.29 22.80 -15.55
N GLU A 45 26.62 23.04 -15.49
CA GLU A 45 27.62 22.04 -15.88
C GLU A 45 27.53 20.79 -14.95
N ILE A 46 27.54 19.62 -15.54
CA ILE A 46 27.56 18.34 -14.80
C ILE A 46 29.01 17.98 -14.48
N ASN A 47 29.52 18.51 -13.38
CA ASN A 47 30.88 18.28 -12.92
C ASN A 47 30.97 18.01 -11.42
N ALA A 48 32.20 17.79 -10.91
CA ALA A 48 32.40 17.45 -9.49
C ALA A 48 32.15 18.61 -8.51
N THR A 49 31.98 19.83 -9.02
CA THR A 49 31.66 21.00 -8.18
C THR A 49 30.14 21.13 -8.01
N THR A 50 29.38 20.95 -9.07
CA THR A 50 27.91 21.08 -9.08
C THR A 50 27.24 19.81 -8.55
N PHE A 51 27.73 18.63 -8.93
CA PHE A 51 27.27 17.31 -8.50
C PHE A 51 28.46 16.50 -7.95
N PRO A 52 28.87 16.73 -6.69
CA PRO A 52 30.10 16.16 -6.14
C PRO A 52 30.04 14.64 -5.97
N ASP A 53 28.87 14.07 -5.67
CA ASP A 53 28.71 12.61 -5.60
C ASP A 53 28.92 11.99 -6.98
N PRO A 54 29.88 11.06 -7.17
CA PRO A 54 30.20 10.52 -8.50
C PRO A 54 29.08 9.63 -9.05
N VAL A 55 28.30 8.98 -8.17
CA VAL A 55 27.18 8.13 -8.59
C VAL A 55 26.02 9.00 -9.02
N PHE A 56 25.62 9.97 -8.19
CA PHE A 56 24.55 10.91 -8.53
C PHE A 56 24.88 11.69 -9.81
N ARG A 57 26.11 12.18 -9.94
CA ARG A 57 26.59 12.83 -11.15
C ARG A 57 26.50 11.93 -12.38
N SER A 58 26.83 10.63 -12.24
CA SER A 58 26.69 9.66 -13.34
C SER A 58 25.23 9.48 -13.76
N ILE A 59 24.30 9.47 -12.80
CA ILE A 59 22.86 9.39 -13.07
C ILE A 59 22.41 10.63 -13.82
N ILE A 60 22.73 11.81 -13.34
CA ILE A 60 22.37 13.09 -13.98
C ILE A 60 22.96 13.23 -15.40
N SER A 61 24.10 12.59 -15.67
CA SER A 61 24.74 12.58 -17.00
C SER A 61 24.10 11.61 -18.01
N THR A 62 23.06 10.88 -17.60
CA THR A 62 22.34 9.99 -18.53
C THR A 62 21.41 10.77 -19.46
N ARG A 63 20.99 10.13 -20.55
CA ARG A 63 20.05 10.72 -21.52
C ARG A 63 18.65 10.96 -20.98
N ASP A 64 18.36 10.48 -19.81
CA ASP A 64 17.11 10.75 -19.13
C ASP A 64 17.06 12.20 -18.62
N TYR A 65 18.22 12.76 -18.27
CA TYR A 65 18.37 14.11 -17.72
C TYR A 65 19.14 15.06 -18.65
N ASP A 66 20.35 14.70 -19.05
CA ASP A 66 21.17 15.38 -20.07
C ASP A 66 20.83 14.78 -21.45
N LYS A 67 19.74 15.23 -22.04
CA LYS A 67 19.17 14.65 -23.27
C LYS A 67 20.07 14.78 -24.47
N ASN A 68 20.74 15.90 -24.59
CA ASN A 68 21.68 16.18 -25.70
C ASN A 68 23.08 15.55 -25.45
N GLY A 69 23.46 15.27 -24.18
CA GLY A 69 24.68 14.61 -23.72
C GLY A 69 25.90 15.46 -23.89
N ASP A 70 25.76 16.76 -23.75
CA ASP A 70 26.88 17.70 -23.85
C ASP A 70 27.59 17.96 -22.51
N GLY A 71 27.08 17.36 -21.42
CA GLY A 71 27.61 17.49 -20.06
C GLY A 71 27.15 18.76 -19.34
N THR A 72 26.08 19.37 -19.83
CA THR A 72 25.44 20.54 -19.21
C THR A 72 23.94 20.34 -19.18
N LEU A 73 23.30 20.54 -18.05
CA LEU A 73 21.84 20.66 -18.01
C LEU A 73 21.49 22.06 -18.51
N ASP A 74 20.95 22.16 -19.69
CA ASP A 74 20.44 23.43 -20.21
C ASP A 74 19.10 23.82 -19.56
N VAL A 75 18.62 25.04 -19.82
CA VAL A 75 17.39 25.56 -19.21
C VAL A 75 16.18 24.69 -19.56
N ASP A 76 16.12 24.18 -20.78
CA ASP A 76 15.01 23.33 -21.23
C ASP A 76 15.01 21.98 -20.51
N GLU A 77 16.17 21.36 -20.34
CA GLU A 77 16.33 20.11 -19.59
C GLU A 77 15.97 20.29 -18.13
N ILE A 78 16.50 21.35 -17.45
CA ILE A 78 16.14 21.66 -16.05
C ILE A 78 14.63 21.79 -15.87
N LEU A 79 13.94 22.47 -16.79
CA LEU A 79 12.50 22.68 -16.73
C LEU A 79 11.66 21.42 -17.01
N HIS A 80 12.28 20.38 -17.57
CA HIS A 80 11.61 19.11 -17.86
C HIS A 80 11.94 18.00 -16.87
N ILE A 81 12.93 18.18 -15.97
CA ILE A 81 13.25 17.22 -14.92
C ILE A 81 12.25 17.35 -13.78
N ARG A 82 11.27 16.45 -13.74
CA ARG A 82 10.23 16.43 -12.72
C ARG A 82 10.48 15.39 -11.62
N ASN A 83 11.20 14.34 -11.93
CA ASN A 83 11.51 13.26 -10.99
C ASN A 83 13.00 12.92 -11.06
N ILE A 84 13.56 12.54 -9.92
CA ILE A 84 14.89 11.94 -9.80
C ILE A 84 14.73 10.52 -9.32
N HIS A 85 15.33 9.59 -10.04
CA HIS A 85 15.41 8.17 -9.73
C HIS A 85 16.86 7.77 -9.50
N CYS A 86 17.17 7.38 -8.28
CA CYS A 86 18.50 6.92 -7.89
C CYS A 86 18.45 5.82 -6.81
N GLU A 87 17.36 5.06 -6.77
CA GLU A 87 17.13 4.00 -5.80
C GLU A 87 18.24 2.95 -5.86
N ALA A 88 18.65 2.44 -4.70
CA ALA A 88 19.61 1.34 -4.54
C ALA A 88 20.93 1.51 -5.32
N SER A 89 21.31 2.76 -5.65
CA SER A 89 22.46 3.06 -6.51
C SER A 89 23.76 3.28 -5.76
N GLY A 90 23.71 3.40 -4.42
CA GLY A 90 24.88 3.70 -3.58
C GLY A 90 25.23 5.18 -3.51
N VAL A 91 24.29 6.07 -3.80
CA VAL A 91 24.42 7.52 -3.67
C VAL A 91 24.62 7.89 -2.20
N LYS A 92 25.53 8.84 -1.95
CA LYS A 92 25.82 9.36 -0.60
C LYS A 92 25.38 10.81 -0.40
N SER A 93 25.19 11.53 -1.50
CA SER A 93 24.79 12.93 -1.47
C SER A 93 24.01 13.31 -2.74
N LEU A 94 22.90 14.01 -2.52
CA LEU A 94 22.11 14.61 -3.60
C LEU A 94 22.48 16.10 -3.82
N GLN A 95 23.66 16.55 -3.39
CA GLN A 95 24.10 17.92 -3.69
C GLN A 95 24.09 18.16 -5.20
N GLY A 96 23.49 19.28 -5.61
CA GLY A 96 23.19 19.60 -7.01
C GLY A 96 21.69 19.46 -7.33
N ILE A 97 20.91 18.76 -6.50
CA ILE A 97 19.46 18.64 -6.67
C ILE A 97 18.75 20.01 -6.59
N GLU A 98 19.33 20.95 -5.87
CA GLU A 98 18.84 22.33 -5.73
C GLU A 98 18.78 23.11 -7.05
N TYR A 99 19.45 22.63 -8.10
CA TYR A 99 19.37 23.20 -9.45
C TYR A 99 18.15 22.72 -10.23
N LEU A 100 17.48 21.65 -9.80
CA LEU A 100 16.38 21.00 -10.49
C LEU A 100 15.03 21.59 -10.02
N LEU A 101 14.67 22.76 -10.52
CA LEU A 101 13.64 23.63 -9.97
C LEU A 101 12.21 23.13 -10.17
N GLU A 102 11.99 22.24 -11.15
CA GLU A 102 10.66 21.68 -11.48
C GLU A 102 10.39 20.31 -10.85
N LEU A 103 11.26 19.86 -9.92
CA LEU A 103 11.08 18.58 -9.27
C LEU A 103 9.75 18.46 -8.53
N ARG A 104 9.08 17.33 -8.75
CA ARG A 104 7.85 16.90 -8.10
C ARG A 104 8.07 15.67 -7.22
N GLY A 105 8.97 14.76 -7.63
CA GLY A 105 9.29 13.53 -6.94
C GLY A 105 10.78 13.27 -6.79
N ILE A 106 11.17 12.73 -5.63
CA ILE A 106 12.52 12.24 -5.35
C ILE A 106 12.42 10.78 -4.92
N TYR A 107 13.01 9.89 -5.71
CA TYR A 107 13.10 8.46 -5.46
C TYR A 107 14.55 8.11 -5.19
N CYS A 108 14.89 7.98 -3.91
CA CYS A 108 16.28 7.76 -3.49
C CYS A 108 16.39 6.71 -2.38
N GLN A 109 15.46 5.75 -2.35
CA GLN A 109 15.43 4.67 -1.37
C GLN A 109 16.72 3.83 -1.46
N ASP A 110 17.07 3.17 -0.35
CA ASP A 110 18.17 2.20 -0.26
C ASP A 110 19.53 2.73 -0.68
N ASN A 111 19.88 3.91 -0.17
CA ASN A 111 21.14 4.59 -0.42
C ASN A 111 21.92 4.85 0.89
N GLN A 112 22.88 5.74 0.86
CA GLN A 112 23.70 6.14 2.02
C GLN A 112 23.60 7.65 2.27
N ILE A 113 22.48 8.27 1.88
CA ILE A 113 22.26 9.70 1.98
C ILE A 113 22.02 10.07 3.45
N SER A 114 22.68 11.10 3.93
CA SER A 114 22.54 11.58 5.31
C SER A 114 22.02 13.01 5.41
N ASN A 115 22.07 13.76 4.32
CA ASN A 115 21.58 15.12 4.22
C ASN A 115 21.32 15.54 2.76
N TRP A 116 20.56 16.59 2.60
CA TRP A 116 20.26 17.24 1.32
C TRP A 116 19.94 18.72 1.52
N ASN A 117 19.87 19.46 0.41
CA ASN A 117 19.35 20.82 0.38
C ASN A 117 18.20 20.90 -0.62
N LEU A 118 16.96 20.92 -0.13
CA LEU A 118 15.75 21.00 -0.96
C LEU A 118 15.16 22.42 -1.00
N GLY A 119 15.91 23.41 -0.53
CA GLY A 119 15.43 24.79 -0.38
C GLY A 119 14.88 25.43 -1.67
N ASN A 120 15.33 24.98 -2.84
CA ASN A 120 14.86 25.48 -4.13
C ASN A 120 13.80 24.59 -4.79
N ASN A 121 13.57 23.38 -4.27
CA ASN A 121 12.66 22.39 -4.88
C ASN A 121 11.22 22.56 -4.34
N LYS A 122 10.68 23.78 -4.43
CA LYS A 122 9.40 24.18 -3.80
C LYS A 122 8.17 23.48 -4.37
N LEU A 123 8.32 22.79 -5.50
CA LEU A 123 7.23 22.12 -6.21
C LEU A 123 7.15 20.61 -5.87
N LEU A 124 7.97 20.13 -4.92
CA LEU A 124 7.95 18.75 -4.49
C LEU A 124 6.59 18.38 -3.86
N THR A 125 6.05 17.28 -4.34
CA THR A 125 4.82 16.66 -3.85
C THR A 125 5.06 15.31 -3.21
N GLY A 126 6.15 14.60 -3.58
CA GLY A 126 6.46 13.28 -3.03
C GLY A 126 7.95 13.05 -2.82
N ILE A 127 8.30 12.39 -1.71
CA ILE A 127 9.68 12.05 -1.34
C ILE A 127 9.74 10.62 -0.84
N TRP A 128 10.52 9.77 -1.52
CA TRP A 128 10.82 8.39 -1.18
C TRP A 128 12.29 8.29 -0.81
N CYS A 129 12.58 8.30 0.50
CA CYS A 129 13.94 8.30 1.03
C CYS A 129 14.17 7.24 2.13
N SER A 130 13.37 6.17 2.12
CA SER A 130 13.54 5.03 3.02
C SER A 130 14.90 4.34 2.84
N GLY A 131 15.36 3.59 3.85
CA GLY A 131 16.62 2.86 3.77
C GLY A 131 17.86 3.75 3.59
N ASN A 132 17.92 4.89 4.26
CA ASN A 132 19.04 5.85 4.21
C ASN A 132 19.64 6.13 5.59
N ASN A 133 20.49 7.15 5.71
CA ASN A 133 21.22 7.49 6.94
C ASN A 133 20.84 8.88 7.49
N PHE A 134 19.64 9.35 7.23
CA PHE A 134 19.20 10.64 7.75
C PHE A 134 19.11 10.61 9.28
N SER A 135 19.56 11.68 9.93
CA SER A 135 19.37 11.90 11.37
C SER A 135 18.22 12.85 11.68
N SER A 136 17.88 13.70 10.72
CA SER A 136 16.74 14.61 10.77
C SER A 136 16.22 14.88 9.36
N LEU A 137 14.92 15.04 9.24
CA LEU A 137 14.23 15.47 8.02
C LEU A 137 13.37 16.68 8.36
N ASP A 138 13.55 17.77 7.64
CA ASP A 138 12.75 18.98 7.76
C ASP A 138 12.14 19.33 6.41
N PHE A 139 10.81 19.25 6.33
CA PHE A 139 10.03 19.54 5.14
C PHE A 139 9.20 20.84 5.26
N SER A 140 9.47 21.66 6.27
CA SER A 140 8.71 22.91 6.52
C SER A 140 8.77 23.91 5.38
N ASP A 141 9.75 23.78 4.49
CA ASP A 141 9.91 24.59 3.28
C ASP A 141 9.16 24.05 2.04
N LEU A 142 8.43 22.94 2.16
CA LEU A 142 7.76 22.23 1.06
C LEU A 142 6.24 22.18 1.28
N PRO A 143 5.49 23.29 1.17
CA PRO A 143 4.09 23.37 1.59
C PRO A 143 3.13 22.51 0.74
N ASP A 144 3.55 22.07 -0.44
CA ASP A 144 2.75 21.25 -1.34
C ASP A 144 3.03 19.75 -1.22
N LEU A 145 3.85 19.34 -0.23
CA LEU A 145 4.21 17.95 -0.03
C LEU A 145 2.99 17.13 0.42
N LEU A 146 2.77 16.01 -0.27
CA LEU A 146 1.64 15.08 -0.08
C LEU A 146 2.10 13.75 0.52
N TRP A 147 3.25 13.23 0.08
CA TRP A 147 3.74 11.89 0.43
C TRP A 147 5.19 11.93 0.91
N VAL A 148 5.43 11.27 2.04
CA VAL A 148 6.77 11.06 2.60
C VAL A 148 6.93 9.60 3.01
N TYR A 149 7.87 8.91 2.37
CA TYR A 149 8.33 7.57 2.72
C TYR A 149 9.75 7.66 3.24
N CYS A 150 9.93 7.59 4.53
CA CYS A 150 11.22 7.73 5.19
C CYS A 150 11.54 6.62 6.20
N HIS A 151 10.84 5.49 6.09
CA HIS A 151 11.07 4.32 6.95
C HIS A 151 12.51 3.78 6.81
N ASP A 152 12.93 2.94 7.75
CA ASP A 152 14.27 2.34 7.74
C ASP A 152 15.43 3.36 7.69
N ASN A 153 15.26 4.48 8.37
CA ASN A 153 16.34 5.42 8.66
C ASN A 153 16.76 5.27 10.13
N PRO A 154 17.71 4.41 10.45
CA PRO A 154 18.02 4.00 11.84
C PRO A 154 18.56 5.12 12.73
N ASN A 155 18.94 6.24 12.14
CA ASN A 155 19.45 7.41 12.84
C ASN A 155 18.44 8.56 12.90
N LEU A 156 17.24 8.41 12.28
CA LEU A 156 16.25 9.48 12.17
C LEU A 156 15.55 9.70 13.52
N THR A 157 15.88 10.79 14.17
CA THR A 157 15.35 11.16 15.48
C THR A 157 14.42 12.38 15.43
N SER A 158 14.32 13.04 14.28
CA SER A 158 13.48 14.23 14.09
C SER A 158 12.88 14.26 12.69
N LEU A 159 11.55 14.39 12.60
CA LEU A 159 10.80 14.59 11.38
C LEU A 159 9.90 15.81 11.57
N ASN A 160 10.13 16.87 10.78
CA ASN A 160 9.33 18.09 10.81
C ASN A 160 8.43 18.18 9.57
N VAL A 161 7.11 18.08 9.81
CA VAL A 161 6.05 18.19 8.79
C VAL A 161 5.05 19.32 9.15
N SER A 162 5.45 20.25 10.01
CA SER A 162 4.55 21.26 10.58
C SER A 162 3.99 22.29 9.57
N ASN A 163 4.61 22.41 8.39
CA ASN A 163 4.17 23.33 7.35
C ASN A 163 3.70 22.64 6.06
N ASN A 164 3.23 21.40 6.19
CA ASN A 164 2.75 20.59 5.06
C ASN A 164 1.24 20.29 5.21
N PRO A 165 0.37 21.31 5.09
CA PRO A 165 -1.07 21.14 5.39
C PRO A 165 -1.80 20.21 4.43
N LYS A 166 -1.20 19.89 3.28
CA LYS A 166 -1.73 18.97 2.28
C LYS A 166 -1.24 17.52 2.46
N MET A 167 -0.36 17.26 3.44
CA MET A 167 0.21 15.95 3.71
C MET A 167 -0.88 14.91 3.89
N ALA A 168 -0.90 13.90 3.01
CA ALA A 168 -1.86 12.81 3.03
C ALA A 168 -1.25 11.50 3.53
N TYR A 169 0.04 11.30 3.32
CA TYR A 169 0.71 10.04 3.61
C TYR A 169 2.07 10.23 4.28
N ILE A 170 2.27 9.60 5.43
CA ILE A 170 3.56 9.55 6.12
C ILE A 170 3.88 8.10 6.47
N GLU A 171 5.02 7.60 5.99
CA GLU A 171 5.58 6.33 6.40
C GLU A 171 6.97 6.54 7.00
N CYS A 172 7.09 6.33 8.31
CA CYS A 172 8.32 6.50 9.08
C CYS A 172 8.62 5.32 10.00
N ASN A 173 8.09 4.14 9.69
CA ASN A 173 8.34 2.91 10.45
C ASN A 173 9.85 2.71 10.69
N THR A 174 10.20 2.07 11.81
CA THR A 174 11.58 1.70 12.15
C THR A 174 12.57 2.88 12.26
N CYS A 175 12.04 4.09 12.48
CA CYS A 175 12.83 5.29 12.78
C CYS A 175 12.72 5.64 14.27
N PRO A 176 13.84 5.81 15.01
CA PRO A 176 13.80 6.06 16.46
C PRO A 176 13.39 7.51 16.81
N LEU A 177 12.22 7.94 16.32
CA LEU A 177 11.74 9.32 16.41
C LEU A 177 11.42 9.74 17.85
N LYS A 178 10.85 8.83 18.68
CA LYS A 178 10.33 9.08 20.04
C LYS A 178 9.17 10.07 20.12
N HIS A 179 9.04 10.97 19.17
CA HIS A 179 7.96 11.93 19.04
C HIS A 179 7.75 12.28 17.58
N ILE A 180 6.48 12.42 17.18
CA ILE A 180 6.07 12.95 15.88
C ILE A 180 4.87 13.89 16.08
N ASP A 181 4.94 15.10 15.51
CA ASP A 181 3.83 16.04 15.52
C ASP A 181 3.16 16.10 14.14
N VAL A 182 1.95 15.58 14.06
CA VAL A 182 1.11 15.58 12.86
C VAL A 182 -0.12 16.47 13.01
N THR A 183 -0.18 17.30 14.05
CA THR A 183 -1.35 18.16 14.33
C THR A 183 -1.57 19.25 13.29
N HIS A 184 -0.58 19.50 12.44
CA HIS A 184 -0.61 20.48 11.36
C HIS A 184 -0.95 19.89 9.99
N ASN A 185 -1.29 18.57 9.94
CA ASN A 185 -1.57 17.83 8.72
C ASN A 185 -3.05 17.37 8.67
N PRO A 186 -4.02 18.28 8.50
CA PRO A 186 -5.45 17.93 8.60
C PRO A 186 -5.95 17.02 7.46
N GLU A 187 -5.18 16.92 6.38
CA GLU A 187 -5.48 16.08 5.23
C GLU A 187 -4.89 14.67 5.37
N LEU A 188 -4.21 14.36 6.50
CA LEU A 188 -3.54 13.08 6.70
C LEU A 188 -4.53 11.93 6.72
N GLU A 189 -4.32 10.98 5.82
CA GLU A 189 -5.15 9.80 5.60
C GLU A 189 -4.43 8.51 6.02
N HIS A 190 -3.10 8.47 5.85
CA HIS A 190 -2.26 7.33 6.16
C HIS A 190 -1.10 7.75 7.05
N LEU A 191 -0.96 7.11 8.21
CA LEU A 191 0.18 7.27 9.10
C LEU A 191 0.73 5.90 9.49
N MET A 192 1.96 5.61 9.06
CA MET A 192 2.71 4.42 9.42
C MET A 192 3.91 4.84 10.26
N CYS A 193 3.83 4.61 11.57
CA CYS A 193 4.83 4.99 12.56
C CYS A 193 5.14 3.84 13.54
N GLY A 194 5.10 2.60 13.03
CA GLY A 194 5.46 1.41 13.80
C GLY A 194 6.95 1.40 14.17
N THR A 195 7.28 0.85 15.35
CA THR A 195 8.67 0.71 15.84
C THR A 195 9.45 2.04 15.90
N CYS A 196 8.75 3.14 16.24
CA CYS A 196 9.33 4.48 16.33
C CYS A 196 9.69 4.91 17.76
N GLN A 197 9.48 4.03 18.75
CA GLN A 197 9.73 4.32 20.18
C GLN A 197 8.84 5.48 20.73
N LEU A 198 7.64 5.66 20.17
CA LEU A 198 6.71 6.71 20.57
C LEU A 198 6.08 6.37 21.92
N ASP A 199 6.01 7.37 22.82
CA ASP A 199 5.30 7.28 24.10
C ASP A 199 3.88 7.86 23.99
N GLU A 200 3.66 8.80 23.07
CA GLU A 200 2.39 9.49 22.81
C GLU A 200 2.19 9.77 21.31
N LEU A 201 0.93 9.95 20.90
CA LEU A 201 0.57 10.32 19.53
C LEU A 201 -0.74 11.12 19.55
N ASP A 202 -0.68 12.41 19.19
CA ASP A 202 -1.87 13.26 19.08
C ASP A 202 -2.44 13.25 17.64
N LEU A 203 -3.58 12.58 17.47
CA LEU A 203 -4.32 12.49 16.21
C LEU A 203 -5.59 13.35 16.20
N SER A 204 -5.74 14.25 17.16
CA SER A 204 -6.95 15.07 17.32
C SER A 204 -7.24 16.01 16.15
N LYS A 205 -6.23 16.30 15.33
CA LYS A 205 -6.30 17.19 14.16
C LYS A 205 -6.29 16.47 12.82
N ASN A 206 -6.36 15.13 12.81
CA ASN A 206 -6.32 14.31 11.60
C ASN A 206 -7.66 13.58 11.36
N PRO A 207 -8.78 14.30 11.13
CA PRO A 207 -10.11 13.70 11.04
C PRO A 207 -10.31 12.83 9.80
N LYS A 208 -9.43 12.94 8.80
CA LYS A 208 -9.47 12.15 7.58
C LYS A 208 -8.68 10.83 7.67
N LEU A 209 -8.04 10.56 8.82
CA LEU A 209 -7.20 9.38 8.98
C LEU A 209 -8.02 8.10 8.80
N GLN A 210 -7.58 7.27 7.86
CA GLN A 210 -8.20 6.00 7.49
C GLN A 210 -7.31 4.81 7.85
N HIS A 211 -6.00 4.97 7.74
CA HIS A 211 -5.03 3.91 8.04
C HIS A 211 -4.04 4.41 9.10
N LEU A 212 -4.01 3.70 10.22
CA LEU A 212 -3.01 3.92 11.28
C LEU A 212 -2.26 2.63 11.53
N ASP A 213 -0.95 2.69 11.33
CA ASP A 213 -0.02 1.62 11.67
C ASP A 213 0.98 2.12 12.72
N ALA A 214 0.71 1.82 13.99
CA ALA A 214 1.41 2.35 15.15
C ALA A 214 1.91 1.24 16.09
N PHE A 215 2.23 0.09 15.51
CA PHE A 215 2.68 -1.11 16.22
C PHE A 215 4.06 -0.93 16.87
N GLN A 216 4.34 -1.76 17.90
CA GLN A 216 5.65 -1.79 18.59
C GLN A 216 6.15 -0.40 19.02
N ASN A 217 5.29 0.34 19.71
CA ASN A 217 5.62 1.59 20.39
C ASN A 217 5.43 1.43 21.91
N ASN A 218 5.47 2.53 22.66
CA ASN A 218 5.41 2.52 24.12
C ASN A 218 4.11 3.16 24.64
N PHE A 219 3.06 3.18 23.86
CA PHE A 219 1.80 3.86 24.24
C PHE A 219 1.23 3.28 25.53
N THR A 220 0.81 4.16 26.42
CA THR A 220 -0.01 3.85 27.60
C THR A 220 -1.45 4.34 27.44
N GLU A 221 -1.69 5.23 26.47
CA GLU A 221 -3.00 5.69 26.04
C GLU A 221 -2.96 6.06 24.55
N LEU A 222 -4.08 5.92 23.87
CA LEU A 222 -4.25 6.31 22.46
C LEU A 222 -5.68 6.81 22.26
N ASP A 223 -5.83 8.12 22.08
CA ASP A 223 -7.14 8.74 21.83
C ASP A 223 -7.40 8.86 20.32
N LEU A 224 -8.33 8.06 19.83
CA LEU A 224 -8.77 8.02 18.44
C LEU A 224 -10.16 8.66 18.25
N SER A 225 -10.69 9.37 19.22
CA SER A 225 -12.09 9.87 19.24
C SER A 225 -12.48 10.74 18.03
N ASN A 226 -11.48 11.39 17.40
CA ASN A 226 -11.68 12.24 16.22
C ASN A 226 -11.50 11.49 14.88
N ASN A 227 -11.00 10.24 14.88
CA ASN A 227 -10.63 9.50 13.67
C ASN A 227 -11.75 8.55 13.21
N LYS A 228 -12.92 9.11 12.89
CA LYS A 228 -14.13 8.34 12.56
C LYS A 228 -14.08 7.64 11.20
N MET A 229 -13.15 8.05 10.33
CA MET A 229 -12.98 7.49 8.99
C MET A 229 -12.05 6.27 8.96
N MET A 230 -11.59 5.80 10.13
CA MET A 230 -10.66 4.69 10.26
C MET A 230 -11.19 3.43 9.58
N LYS A 231 -10.39 2.85 8.68
CA LYS A 231 -10.62 1.58 7.99
C LYS A 231 -9.65 0.49 8.45
N ARG A 232 -8.38 0.84 8.64
CA ARG A 232 -7.33 -0.07 9.07
C ARG A 232 -6.65 0.49 10.31
N LEU A 233 -6.64 -0.29 11.39
CA LEU A 233 -6.08 0.12 12.67
C LEU A 233 -5.18 -0.98 13.21
N ASN A 234 -3.89 -0.68 13.33
CA ASN A 234 -2.89 -1.59 13.83
C ASN A 234 -2.05 -0.92 14.91
N PHE A 235 -2.18 -1.39 16.14
CA PHE A 235 -1.39 -0.94 17.29
C PHE A 235 -0.85 -2.12 18.12
N TRP A 236 -0.65 -3.26 17.48
CA TRP A 236 -0.13 -4.44 18.15
C TRP A 236 1.21 -4.18 18.84
N TYR A 237 1.50 -4.97 19.91
CA TYR A 237 2.74 -4.86 20.67
C TYR A 237 2.95 -3.47 21.33
N ASN A 238 1.88 -2.87 21.86
CA ASN A 238 1.93 -1.75 22.79
C ASN A 238 1.47 -2.29 24.16
N GLU A 239 2.34 -3.01 24.86
CA GLU A 239 1.99 -3.93 25.96
C GLU A 239 1.28 -3.27 27.16
N ASN A 240 1.39 -1.95 27.31
CA ASN A 240 0.83 -1.18 28.41
C ASN A 240 -0.36 -0.30 28.00
N LEU A 241 -0.85 -0.44 26.76
CA LEU A 241 -1.86 0.46 26.20
C LEU A 241 -3.24 0.25 26.85
N GLY A 242 -3.63 -1.03 27.07
CA GLY A 242 -4.97 -1.35 27.60
C GLY A 242 -6.09 -1.11 26.60
N ASP A 243 -7.30 -0.91 27.12
CA ASP A 243 -8.52 -0.84 26.32
C ASP A 243 -8.59 0.44 25.48
N VAL A 244 -8.74 0.31 24.16
CA VAL A 244 -8.90 1.41 23.18
C VAL A 244 -10.34 1.46 22.68
N LYS A 245 -10.92 2.65 22.61
CA LYS A 245 -12.31 2.85 22.13
C LYS A 245 -12.36 2.93 20.63
N ILE A 246 -13.11 2.03 19.98
CA ILE A 246 -13.28 1.95 18.52
C ILE A 246 -14.76 2.06 18.08
N SER A 247 -15.70 2.19 18.99
CA SER A 247 -17.16 2.16 18.71
C SER A 247 -17.65 3.29 17.77
N HIS A 248 -16.86 4.33 17.57
CA HIS A 248 -17.18 5.44 16.66
C HIS A 248 -16.68 5.21 15.23
N MET A 249 -15.96 4.11 14.98
CA MET A 249 -15.35 3.75 13.69
C MET A 249 -16.22 2.74 12.93
N ALA A 250 -17.41 3.15 12.49
CA ALA A 250 -18.36 2.22 11.85
C ALA A 250 -17.81 1.61 10.53
N GLY A 251 -16.85 2.27 9.88
CA GLY A 251 -16.19 1.80 8.66
C GLY A 251 -14.95 0.93 8.88
N LEU A 252 -14.62 0.57 10.14
CA LEU A 252 -13.42 -0.21 10.45
C LEU A 252 -13.50 -1.61 9.85
N GLN A 253 -12.52 -1.96 9.03
CA GLN A 253 -12.43 -3.21 8.27
C GLN A 253 -11.43 -4.19 8.90
N THR A 254 -10.27 -3.68 9.30
CA THR A 254 -9.22 -4.49 9.93
C THR A 254 -8.79 -3.89 11.26
N LEU A 255 -8.61 -4.74 12.25
CA LEU A 255 -8.11 -4.38 13.58
C LEU A 255 -7.02 -5.35 13.99
N ASN A 256 -5.84 -4.83 14.29
CA ASN A 256 -4.80 -5.58 14.97
C ASN A 256 -4.45 -4.90 16.29
N CYS A 257 -4.86 -5.52 17.38
CA CYS A 257 -4.62 -5.09 18.75
C CYS A 257 -3.97 -6.19 19.60
N ALA A 258 -3.21 -7.07 18.96
CA ALA A 258 -2.53 -8.14 19.65
C ALA A 258 -1.49 -7.60 20.64
N LYS A 259 -1.36 -8.27 21.80
CA LYS A 259 -0.31 -7.96 22.79
C LYS A 259 -0.31 -6.50 23.26
N THR A 260 -1.48 -6.01 23.65
CA THR A 260 -1.68 -4.62 24.11
C THR A 260 -2.25 -4.52 25.54
N GLY A 261 -2.48 -5.67 26.19
CA GLY A 261 -3.02 -5.70 27.55
C GLY A 261 -4.53 -5.49 27.64
N ILE A 262 -5.25 -5.54 26.52
CA ILE A 262 -6.70 -5.37 26.45
C ILE A 262 -7.41 -6.45 27.28
N SER A 263 -8.38 -6.02 28.10
CA SER A 263 -9.26 -6.91 28.86
C SER A 263 -10.67 -6.98 28.29
N LYS A 264 -11.08 -5.97 27.51
CA LYS A 264 -12.40 -5.87 26.87
C LYS A 264 -12.26 -5.37 25.45
N LEU A 265 -12.95 -6.02 24.52
CA LEU A 265 -13.00 -5.63 23.12
C LEU A 265 -14.46 -5.62 22.66
N ASP A 266 -15.01 -4.43 22.48
CA ASP A 266 -16.38 -4.22 21.98
C ASP A 266 -16.35 -3.95 20.47
N LEU A 267 -16.79 -4.94 19.69
CA LEU A 267 -16.89 -4.89 18.22
C LEU A 267 -18.31 -4.60 17.73
N SER A 268 -19.26 -4.33 18.61
CA SER A 268 -20.69 -4.22 18.28
C SER A 268 -21.05 -3.07 17.33
N HIS A 269 -20.17 -2.08 17.20
CA HIS A 269 -20.36 -0.90 16.35
C HIS A 269 -19.50 -0.91 15.06
N ASN A 270 -18.82 -2.01 14.79
CA ASN A 270 -17.90 -2.14 13.67
C ASN A 270 -18.34 -3.25 12.69
N PRO A 271 -19.49 -3.11 12.00
CA PRO A 271 -20.08 -4.18 11.18
C PRO A 271 -19.27 -4.52 9.91
N GLU A 272 -18.34 -3.65 9.53
CA GLU A 272 -17.49 -3.82 8.35
C GLU A 272 -16.23 -4.65 8.64
N LEU A 273 -15.98 -5.03 9.89
CA LEU A 273 -14.82 -5.84 10.26
C LEU A 273 -14.85 -7.20 9.58
N TYR A 274 -13.80 -7.46 8.80
CA TYR A 274 -13.54 -8.77 8.22
C TYR A 274 -12.30 -9.45 8.80
N LYS A 275 -11.37 -8.70 9.40
CA LYS A 275 -10.13 -9.21 10.02
C LYS A 275 -9.94 -8.59 11.40
N VAL A 276 -9.82 -9.46 12.41
CA VAL A 276 -9.49 -9.07 13.78
C VAL A 276 -8.36 -9.94 14.31
N ILE A 277 -7.28 -9.30 14.74
CA ILE A 277 -6.17 -9.93 15.44
C ILE A 277 -6.13 -9.32 16.84
N CYS A 278 -6.53 -10.10 17.84
CA CYS A 278 -6.59 -9.68 19.24
C CYS A 278 -5.89 -10.67 20.19
N SER A 279 -4.94 -11.43 19.66
CA SER A 279 -4.18 -12.44 20.38
C SER A 279 -3.29 -11.86 21.49
N TYR A 280 -2.86 -12.72 22.42
CA TYR A 280 -1.94 -12.37 23.54
C TYR A 280 -2.46 -11.20 24.39
N ASN A 281 -3.74 -11.28 24.79
CA ASN A 281 -4.41 -10.27 25.61
C ASN A 281 -5.07 -10.90 26.85
N GLN A 282 -5.96 -10.18 27.52
CA GLN A 282 -6.66 -10.64 28.72
C GLN A 282 -8.18 -10.73 28.48
N ILE A 283 -8.62 -10.90 27.24
CA ILE A 283 -10.02 -10.91 26.83
C ILE A 283 -10.70 -12.16 27.41
N THR A 284 -11.83 -11.96 28.10
CA THR A 284 -12.62 -13.04 28.69
C THR A 284 -13.89 -13.36 27.90
N GLU A 285 -14.39 -12.40 27.14
CA GLU A 285 -15.60 -12.47 26.33
C GLU A 285 -15.36 -11.77 25.01
N LEU A 286 -15.82 -12.35 23.90
CA LEU A 286 -15.75 -11.76 22.57
C LEU A 286 -17.09 -11.99 21.86
N ASP A 287 -17.84 -10.91 21.67
CA ASP A 287 -19.13 -10.93 20.98
C ASP A 287 -18.94 -10.55 19.50
N LEU A 288 -19.23 -11.52 18.61
CA LEU A 288 -19.16 -11.37 17.15
C LEU A 288 -20.53 -11.19 16.50
N SER A 289 -21.59 -11.02 17.29
CA SER A 289 -22.99 -10.97 16.80
C SER A 289 -23.29 -9.85 15.82
N LYS A 290 -22.42 -8.83 15.75
CA LYS A 290 -22.54 -7.67 14.87
C LYS A 290 -21.48 -7.62 13.74
N ASN A 291 -20.71 -8.69 13.56
CA ASN A 291 -19.61 -8.73 12.59
C ASN A 291 -19.81 -9.82 11.51
N PRO A 292 -20.89 -9.74 10.70
CA PRO A 292 -21.24 -10.80 9.75
C PRO A 292 -20.24 -10.96 8.60
N LYS A 293 -19.36 -9.96 8.40
CA LYS A 293 -18.30 -9.97 7.38
C LYS A 293 -17.00 -10.62 7.87
N MET A 294 -16.93 -11.08 9.12
CA MET A 294 -15.72 -11.65 9.70
C MET A 294 -15.23 -12.87 8.91
N VAL A 295 -14.00 -12.78 8.42
CA VAL A 295 -13.30 -13.82 7.64
C VAL A 295 -12.13 -14.37 8.44
N ILE A 296 -11.36 -13.50 9.10
CA ILE A 296 -10.15 -13.83 9.86
C ILE A 296 -10.32 -13.40 11.30
N LEU A 297 -10.15 -14.35 12.21
CA LEU A 297 -10.09 -14.10 13.64
C LEU A 297 -8.87 -14.80 14.26
N GLU A 298 -7.96 -14.00 14.80
CA GLU A 298 -6.86 -14.46 15.64
C GLU A 298 -7.10 -13.97 17.08
N CYS A 299 -7.51 -14.88 17.95
CA CYS A 299 -7.81 -14.58 19.34
C CYS A 299 -7.12 -15.53 20.32
N GLN A 300 -6.06 -16.21 19.87
CA GLN A 300 -5.27 -17.12 20.72
C GLN A 300 -4.65 -16.39 21.91
N ASP A 301 -4.26 -17.16 22.93
CA ASP A 301 -3.60 -16.66 24.15
C ASP A 301 -4.41 -15.55 24.84
N ASN A 302 -5.69 -15.88 25.12
CA ASN A 302 -6.63 -15.06 25.89
C ASN A 302 -7.27 -15.87 27.02
N SER A 303 -8.36 -15.38 27.59
CA SER A 303 -9.14 -16.08 28.63
C SER A 303 -10.60 -16.28 28.23
N ILE A 304 -10.88 -16.37 26.93
CA ILE A 304 -12.24 -16.47 26.37
C ILE A 304 -12.86 -17.80 26.83
N THR A 305 -14.03 -17.71 27.43
CA THR A 305 -14.74 -18.87 28.01
C THR A 305 -15.77 -19.49 27.07
N SER A 306 -16.22 -18.73 26.07
CA SER A 306 -17.12 -19.19 25.00
C SER A 306 -16.91 -18.34 23.77
N LEU A 307 -17.06 -18.94 22.58
CA LEU A 307 -16.99 -18.25 21.30
C LEU A 307 -18.16 -18.68 20.43
N ASP A 308 -19.05 -17.74 20.14
CA ASP A 308 -20.22 -17.97 19.28
C ASP A 308 -19.93 -17.50 17.87
N LEU A 309 -19.94 -18.45 16.92
CA LEU A 309 -19.69 -18.21 15.49
C LEU A 309 -20.98 -18.09 14.67
N SER A 310 -22.15 -18.08 15.31
CA SER A 310 -23.47 -18.10 14.63
C SER A 310 -23.70 -16.91 13.69
N SER A 311 -23.03 -15.79 13.94
CA SER A 311 -23.13 -14.58 13.14
C SER A 311 -21.97 -14.35 12.18
N THR A 312 -21.04 -15.30 12.05
CA THR A 312 -19.83 -15.16 11.22
C THR A 312 -19.75 -16.23 10.11
N PRO A 313 -20.75 -16.34 9.23
CA PRO A 313 -20.81 -17.40 8.22
C PRO A 313 -19.67 -17.33 7.18
N GLN A 314 -18.97 -16.21 7.10
CA GLN A 314 -17.82 -16.00 6.19
C GLN A 314 -16.48 -16.45 6.81
N MET A 315 -16.48 -16.86 8.07
CA MET A 315 -15.25 -17.25 8.78
C MET A 315 -14.50 -18.35 8.03
N ARG A 316 -13.23 -18.09 7.74
CA ARG A 316 -12.33 -18.99 7.02
C ARG A 316 -11.08 -19.31 7.81
N PHE A 317 -10.63 -18.35 8.59
CA PHE A 317 -9.43 -18.44 9.40
C PHE A 317 -9.80 -18.18 10.85
N LEU A 318 -9.59 -19.18 11.70
CA LEU A 318 -9.80 -19.07 13.14
C LEU A 318 -8.58 -19.62 13.88
N TRP A 319 -7.85 -18.72 14.55
CA TRP A 319 -6.81 -19.08 15.49
C TRP A 319 -7.27 -18.71 16.89
N ALA A 320 -7.66 -19.70 17.67
CA ALA A 320 -8.29 -19.51 18.98
C ALA A 320 -7.72 -20.44 20.07
N ALA A 321 -6.53 -20.99 19.84
CA ALA A 321 -5.82 -21.81 20.83
C ALA A 321 -5.53 -21.04 22.13
N HIS A 322 -5.22 -21.75 23.20
CA HIS A 322 -4.87 -21.19 24.52
C HIS A 322 -5.96 -20.24 25.06
N ASN A 323 -7.22 -20.66 24.94
CA ASN A 323 -8.37 -20.05 25.58
C ASN A 323 -9.00 -20.99 26.62
N LYS A 324 -10.12 -20.60 27.22
CA LYS A 324 -10.80 -21.36 28.27
C LYS A 324 -12.08 -22.05 27.81
N PHE A 325 -12.50 -21.88 26.55
CA PHE A 325 -13.68 -22.59 26.05
C PHE A 325 -13.36 -24.09 25.82
N THR A 326 -14.33 -24.93 26.10
CA THR A 326 -14.20 -26.39 26.01
C THR A 326 -14.96 -27.00 24.85
N SER A 327 -15.73 -26.20 24.14
CA SER A 327 -16.45 -26.59 22.93
C SER A 327 -16.55 -25.43 21.97
N LEU A 328 -16.61 -25.74 20.67
CA LEU A 328 -16.79 -24.80 19.59
C LEU A 328 -17.74 -25.39 18.55
N ASP A 329 -18.78 -24.65 18.19
CA ASP A 329 -19.74 -25.05 17.19
C ASP A 329 -19.38 -24.42 15.83
N LEU A 330 -18.92 -25.26 14.90
CA LEU A 330 -18.58 -24.88 13.53
C LEU A 330 -19.79 -24.89 12.59
N GLY A 331 -20.97 -25.37 13.07
CA GLY A 331 -22.18 -25.59 12.25
C GLY A 331 -22.68 -24.35 11.51
N TYR A 332 -22.26 -23.16 11.92
CA TYR A 332 -22.58 -21.88 11.28
C TYR A 332 -21.51 -21.38 10.30
N THR A 333 -20.36 -22.04 10.24
CA THR A 333 -19.20 -21.62 9.45
C THR A 333 -18.89 -22.68 8.37
N PRO A 334 -19.60 -22.67 7.24
CA PRO A 334 -19.50 -23.72 6.22
C PRO A 334 -18.10 -23.90 5.64
N TYR A 335 -17.28 -22.88 5.68
CA TYR A 335 -15.87 -22.97 5.28
C TYR A 335 -15.04 -23.75 6.30
N LEU A 336 -15.20 -23.52 7.61
CA LEU A 336 -14.50 -24.25 8.65
C LEU A 336 -15.01 -25.70 8.78
N ILE A 337 -16.29 -25.99 8.47
CA ILE A 337 -16.81 -27.38 8.40
C ILE A 337 -16.09 -28.17 7.31
N LYS A 338 -15.85 -27.60 6.14
CA LYS A 338 -15.10 -28.28 5.06
C LYS A 338 -13.70 -28.70 5.48
N VAL A 339 -13.16 -28.03 6.45
CA VAL A 339 -11.89 -28.37 7.13
C VAL A 339 -11.97 -29.73 7.77
N HIS A 340 -13.02 -29.96 8.52
CA HIS A 340 -13.23 -31.15 9.32
C HIS A 340 -13.54 -32.38 8.44
N ASP A 341 -14.32 -32.22 7.38
CA ASP A 341 -14.82 -33.31 6.55
C ASP A 341 -13.75 -33.99 5.66
N LYS A 342 -12.67 -33.31 5.30
CA LYS A 342 -11.67 -33.88 4.38
C LYS A 342 -10.70 -34.87 5.00
N GLY A 343 -10.68 -35.04 6.33
CA GLY A 343 -9.93 -36.11 7.03
C GLY A 343 -8.41 -36.15 6.81
N THR A 344 -7.86 -35.20 6.09
CA THR A 344 -6.42 -35.07 5.83
C THR A 344 -5.81 -34.13 6.86
N TYR A 345 -5.71 -34.64 8.08
CA TYR A 345 -5.03 -33.94 9.16
C TYR A 345 -3.54 -34.21 9.05
N GLU A 346 -2.73 -33.27 8.60
CA GLU A 346 -1.34 -33.28 9.02
C GLU A 346 -1.32 -32.77 10.48
N LYS A 347 -1.09 -33.70 11.38
CA LYS A 347 -0.86 -33.40 12.79
C LYS A 347 0.51 -32.77 12.93
N ALA A 348 0.62 -31.48 12.78
CA ALA A 348 1.78 -30.78 13.29
C ALA A 348 1.63 -30.74 14.82
N LYS A 349 2.32 -31.64 15.52
CA LYS A 349 2.52 -31.59 16.95
C LYS A 349 3.51 -30.49 17.27
N ILE A 350 3.03 -29.27 17.35
CA ILE A 350 3.74 -28.20 18.04
C ILE A 350 2.94 -27.99 19.34
N ASP A 351 3.51 -28.39 20.47
CA ASP A 351 3.06 -28.09 21.84
C ASP A 351 1.55 -28.28 22.15
N HIS A 352 0.99 -29.48 21.90
CA HIS A 352 -0.38 -29.83 22.25
C HIS A 352 -1.50 -29.11 21.50
N GLU A 353 -1.26 -28.58 20.32
CA GLU A 353 -2.23 -27.86 19.49
C GLU A 353 -2.63 -28.65 18.25
N TRP A 354 -3.86 -28.43 17.77
CA TRP A 354 -4.30 -28.89 16.48
C TRP A 354 -4.10 -27.80 15.45
N TYR A 355 -3.27 -28.09 14.47
CA TYR A 355 -3.12 -27.28 13.27
C TYR A 355 -3.76 -28.02 12.11
N ILE A 356 -4.69 -27.39 11.43
CA ILE A 356 -5.35 -27.94 10.25
C ILE A 356 -5.15 -26.95 9.13
N ASP A 357 -4.18 -27.26 8.25
CA ASP A 357 -4.06 -26.59 6.95
C ASP A 357 -4.86 -27.39 5.93
N LEU A 358 -5.81 -26.78 5.31
CA LEU A 358 -6.68 -27.46 4.37
C LEU A 358 -6.35 -27.18 2.94
N GLY A 359 -5.20 -26.63 2.66
CA GLY A 359 -4.72 -26.43 1.30
C GLY A 359 -5.89 -26.49 0.32
N GLY A 360 -6.68 -25.51 0.15
CA GLY A 360 -7.92 -25.67 -0.60
C GLY A 360 -8.23 -24.48 -1.45
N ASP A 361 -8.67 -24.79 -2.60
CA ASP A 361 -9.25 -23.98 -3.62
C ASP A 361 -10.30 -23.00 -3.04
N VAL A 362 -9.88 -21.79 -2.74
CA VAL A 362 -10.77 -20.66 -2.47
C VAL A 362 -10.22 -19.44 -3.18
N SER A 363 -10.98 -18.97 -4.11
CA SER A 363 -10.63 -18.01 -5.13
C SER A 363 -10.82 -16.55 -4.72
N THR A 364 -10.17 -16.05 -3.68
CA THR A 364 -10.17 -14.62 -3.37
C THR A 364 -9.03 -14.25 -2.43
N GLY A 365 -8.06 -13.45 -2.87
CA GLY A 365 -7.10 -12.71 -2.08
C GLY A 365 -6.38 -13.48 -0.96
N GLU A 366 -5.72 -12.78 -0.07
CA GLU A 366 -5.01 -13.27 1.12
C GLU A 366 -5.80 -14.25 2.00
N ASP A 367 -7.13 -14.24 1.92
CA ASP A 367 -8.06 -14.92 2.82
C ASP A 367 -8.44 -16.34 2.37
N ASN A 368 -7.64 -16.98 1.54
CA ASN A 368 -8.05 -18.22 0.86
C ASN A 368 -7.69 -19.52 1.58
N LYS A 369 -6.87 -19.45 2.62
CA LYS A 369 -6.62 -20.62 3.45
C LYS A 369 -7.73 -20.78 4.48
N LEU A 370 -8.11 -22.05 4.66
CA LEU A 370 -9.01 -22.44 5.73
C LEU A 370 -8.12 -22.89 6.90
N TYR A 371 -8.15 -22.14 7.99
CA TYR A 371 -7.40 -22.46 9.19
C TYR A 371 -8.33 -22.61 10.38
N LEU A 372 -8.11 -23.67 11.12
CA LEU A 372 -8.68 -23.83 12.44
C LEU A 372 -7.58 -24.27 13.40
N TRP A 373 -7.25 -23.41 14.35
CA TRP A 373 -6.29 -23.72 15.39
C TRP A 373 -6.91 -23.52 16.76
N VAL A 374 -7.15 -24.63 17.46
CA VAL A 374 -7.74 -24.67 18.80
C VAL A 374 -7.03 -25.71 19.66
N ASN A 375 -7.22 -25.68 20.98
CA ASN A 375 -6.65 -26.71 21.85
C ASN A 375 -7.23 -28.10 21.56
N LEU A 376 -6.46 -29.14 21.82
CA LEU A 376 -6.81 -30.54 21.56
C LEU A 376 -8.03 -31.04 22.34
N ASP A 377 -8.31 -30.45 23.48
CA ASP A 377 -9.43 -30.81 24.38
C ASP A 377 -10.74 -30.10 24.04
N VAL A 378 -10.73 -29.17 23.10
CA VAL A 378 -11.94 -28.50 22.61
C VAL A 378 -12.79 -29.49 21.80
N LYS A 379 -14.02 -29.64 22.18
CA LYS A 379 -15.01 -30.45 21.44
C LYS A 379 -15.56 -29.64 20.29
N LEU A 380 -15.29 -30.09 19.06
CA LEU A 380 -15.82 -29.48 17.86
C LEU A 380 -17.16 -30.11 17.48
N SER A 381 -18.13 -29.27 17.17
CA SER A 381 -19.38 -29.67 16.52
C SER A 381 -19.35 -29.14 15.08
N ASP A 382 -19.53 -30.03 14.10
CA ASP A 382 -19.52 -29.78 12.68
C ASP A 382 -20.87 -30.02 12.01
N VAL A 383 -21.91 -30.24 12.79
CA VAL A 383 -23.27 -30.41 12.27
C VAL A 383 -23.76 -29.11 11.64
N SER A 384 -23.85 -29.11 10.32
CA SER A 384 -24.31 -27.92 9.58
C SER A 384 -25.72 -27.50 10.03
N HIS A 385 -25.84 -26.23 10.42
CA HIS A 385 -27.11 -25.62 10.81
C HIS A 385 -27.86 -25.00 9.61
N GLY A 386 -27.51 -25.40 8.39
CA GLY A 386 -28.21 -24.98 7.16
C GLY A 386 -27.92 -23.53 6.73
N ASN A 387 -26.91 -22.89 7.29
CA ASN A 387 -26.36 -21.69 6.74
C ASN A 387 -25.66 -22.05 5.43
N THR A 388 -26.42 -22.08 4.35
CA THR A 388 -25.87 -21.90 3.03
C THR A 388 -25.38 -20.46 2.99
N ALA A 389 -24.13 -20.24 3.42
CA ALA A 389 -23.38 -19.10 2.91
C ALA A 389 -23.38 -19.31 1.40
N THR A 390 -24.37 -18.73 0.76
CA THR A 390 -24.33 -18.60 -0.68
C THR A 390 -23.03 -17.91 -1.00
N ASN A 391 -22.24 -18.48 -1.85
CA ASN A 391 -20.99 -17.92 -2.41
C ASN A 391 -21.17 -16.53 -3.06
N GLU A 392 -22.30 -15.87 -2.80
CA GLU A 392 -22.78 -14.70 -3.52
C GLU A 392 -22.26 -13.34 -3.02
N LYS A 393 -21.46 -13.29 -1.97
CA LYS A 393 -20.98 -11.98 -1.46
C LYS A 393 -19.47 -11.73 -1.53
N TYR A 394 -18.67 -12.72 -1.90
CA TYR A 394 -17.28 -12.51 -2.36
C TYR A 394 -17.08 -12.87 -3.82
N SER A 395 -18.13 -13.05 -4.58
CA SER A 395 -18.14 -12.77 -5.99
C SER A 395 -18.51 -11.29 -6.16
N ASP A 396 -17.62 -10.37 -5.81
CA ASP A 396 -17.65 -9.04 -6.42
C ASP A 396 -17.21 -9.16 -7.87
N LEU A 397 -17.86 -10.11 -8.55
CA LEU A 397 -17.91 -10.12 -9.99
C LEU A 397 -18.79 -8.96 -10.38
N ASP A 398 -18.29 -8.09 -11.24
CA ASP A 398 -19.12 -7.07 -11.86
C ASP A 398 -20.43 -7.69 -12.36
N PRO A 399 -21.56 -6.99 -12.28
CA PRO A 399 -22.82 -7.51 -12.76
C PRO A 399 -22.69 -8.05 -14.19
N GLY A 400 -22.90 -9.37 -14.34
CA GLY A 400 -22.81 -10.06 -15.62
C GLY A 400 -21.50 -10.81 -15.90
N VAL A 401 -20.47 -10.67 -15.08
CA VAL A 401 -19.22 -11.47 -15.15
C VAL A 401 -19.43 -12.81 -14.45
N LYS A 402 -19.04 -13.91 -15.11
CA LYS A 402 -19.08 -15.25 -14.52
C LYS A 402 -17.68 -15.63 -14.00
N ALA A 403 -17.63 -16.44 -12.96
CA ALA A 403 -16.38 -16.99 -12.44
C ALA A 403 -15.53 -17.69 -13.51
N SER A 404 -16.17 -18.33 -14.49
CA SER A 404 -15.51 -18.97 -15.63
C SER A 404 -14.78 -17.99 -16.56
N ASP A 405 -15.12 -16.70 -16.50
CA ASP A 405 -14.59 -15.67 -17.39
C ASP A 405 -13.39 -14.94 -16.74
N CYS A 406 -13.09 -15.23 -15.45
CA CYS A 406 -11.99 -14.64 -14.71
C CYS A 406 -10.67 -15.35 -14.99
N LEU A 407 -9.60 -14.57 -15.17
CA LEU A 407 -8.26 -15.08 -15.45
C LEU A 407 -7.51 -15.43 -14.19
N THR A 408 -6.65 -16.45 -14.27
CA THR A 408 -5.73 -16.81 -13.20
C THR A 408 -4.40 -16.07 -13.34
N ARG A 409 -3.66 -15.96 -12.24
CA ARG A 409 -2.32 -15.36 -12.21
C ARG A 409 -1.36 -16.07 -13.18
N GLY A 410 -1.35 -17.41 -13.15
CA GLY A 410 -0.53 -18.22 -14.06
C GLY A 410 -0.84 -17.99 -15.53
N TYR A 411 -2.13 -17.84 -15.88
CA TYR A 411 -2.56 -17.53 -17.24
C TYR A 411 -2.01 -16.16 -17.69
N VAL A 412 -2.14 -15.11 -16.88
CA VAL A 412 -1.67 -13.76 -17.24
C VAL A 412 -0.15 -13.72 -17.37
N VAL A 413 0.59 -14.35 -16.43
CA VAL A 413 2.05 -14.45 -16.52
C VAL A 413 2.46 -15.20 -17.79
N ASN A 414 1.74 -16.28 -18.15
CA ASN A 414 2.01 -17.02 -19.41
C ASN A 414 1.72 -16.16 -20.65
N TYR A 415 0.66 -15.37 -20.64
CA TYR A 415 0.35 -14.45 -21.72
C TYR A 415 1.49 -13.43 -21.93
N LEU A 416 2.00 -12.82 -20.86
CA LEU A 416 3.14 -11.88 -20.91
C LEU A 416 4.43 -12.57 -21.34
N TYR A 417 4.66 -13.81 -20.91
CA TYR A 417 5.79 -14.65 -21.32
C TYR A 417 5.78 -14.93 -22.84
N GLU A 418 4.63 -15.29 -23.40
CA GLU A 418 4.45 -15.50 -24.84
C GLU A 418 4.62 -14.19 -25.62
N MET A 419 4.06 -13.09 -25.13
CA MET A 419 4.23 -11.75 -25.72
C MET A 419 5.72 -11.32 -25.75
N ALA A 420 6.51 -11.75 -24.76
CA ALA A 420 7.96 -11.55 -24.71
C ALA A 420 8.76 -12.49 -25.64
N GLY A 421 8.09 -13.34 -26.43
CA GLY A 421 8.74 -14.30 -27.32
C GLY A 421 9.20 -15.59 -26.63
N SER A 422 8.61 -15.94 -25.51
CA SER A 422 8.89 -17.16 -24.74
C SER A 422 10.38 -17.37 -24.43
N PRO A 423 11.04 -16.44 -23.74
CA PRO A 423 12.47 -16.49 -23.48
C PRO A 423 12.91 -17.78 -22.78
N ASN A 424 14.11 -18.25 -23.08
CA ASN A 424 14.64 -19.44 -22.42
C ASN A 424 14.94 -19.15 -20.93
N VAL A 425 14.35 -19.93 -20.04
CA VAL A 425 14.60 -19.84 -18.59
C VAL A 425 15.82 -20.63 -18.12
N GLY A 426 16.52 -21.33 -19.04
CA GLY A 426 17.69 -22.13 -18.72
C GLY A 426 17.37 -23.27 -17.75
N GLY A 427 18.24 -23.46 -16.76
CA GLY A 427 18.07 -24.46 -15.69
C GLY A 427 17.53 -23.84 -14.39
N HIS A 428 16.99 -22.63 -14.44
CA HIS A 428 16.42 -21.98 -13.25
C HIS A 428 15.20 -22.75 -12.74
N LYS A 429 15.07 -22.76 -11.43
CA LYS A 429 13.90 -23.30 -10.72
C LYS A 429 13.27 -22.15 -9.95
N SER A 430 11.96 -22.19 -9.81
CA SER A 430 11.25 -21.24 -8.97
C SER A 430 11.62 -21.43 -7.50
N SER A 431 11.68 -20.33 -6.75
CA SER A 431 11.73 -20.34 -5.30
C SER A 431 10.36 -20.67 -4.69
N TYR A 432 9.27 -20.50 -5.45
CA TYR A 432 7.91 -20.78 -5.00
C TYR A 432 7.59 -22.26 -5.05
N LEU A 433 6.93 -22.78 -4.00
CA LEU A 433 6.66 -24.19 -3.82
C LEU A 433 5.56 -24.74 -4.75
N ASP A 434 4.69 -23.87 -5.27
CA ASP A 434 3.52 -24.23 -6.08
C ASP A 434 3.71 -24.01 -7.59
N VAL A 435 4.93 -23.79 -8.06
CA VAL A 435 5.23 -23.55 -9.49
C VAL A 435 5.60 -24.84 -10.22
N ALA A 436 6.38 -25.71 -9.58
CA ALA A 436 6.89 -26.92 -10.22
C ALA A 436 5.77 -27.87 -10.65
N GLY A 437 5.81 -28.33 -11.90
CA GLY A 437 4.82 -29.25 -12.47
C GLY A 437 3.51 -28.59 -12.92
N THR A 438 3.35 -27.29 -12.79
CA THR A 438 2.18 -26.57 -13.35
C THR A 438 2.33 -26.43 -14.87
N GLN A 439 1.21 -26.26 -15.55
CA GLN A 439 1.21 -25.94 -16.99
C GLN A 439 1.93 -24.63 -17.32
N TYR A 440 2.09 -23.74 -16.36
CA TYR A 440 2.71 -22.42 -16.48
C TYR A 440 4.13 -22.35 -15.95
N GLU A 441 4.75 -23.47 -15.57
CA GLU A 441 6.04 -23.53 -14.86
C GLU A 441 7.11 -22.63 -15.49
N LYS A 442 7.31 -22.72 -16.81
CA LYS A 442 8.34 -21.89 -17.49
C LYS A 442 8.03 -20.41 -17.46
N ALA A 443 6.76 -20.05 -17.67
CA ALA A 443 6.31 -18.67 -17.63
C ALA A 443 6.45 -18.08 -16.23
N LEU A 444 6.10 -18.85 -15.20
CA LEU A 444 6.22 -18.45 -13.81
C LEU A 444 7.67 -18.28 -13.38
N ILE A 445 8.58 -19.21 -13.75
CA ILE A 445 10.02 -19.05 -13.51
C ILE A 445 10.53 -17.77 -14.18
N TRP A 446 10.14 -17.52 -15.44
CA TRP A 446 10.53 -16.31 -16.14
C TRP A 446 9.97 -15.05 -15.47
N GLY A 447 8.70 -15.07 -15.05
CA GLY A 447 8.06 -13.97 -14.33
C GLY A 447 8.76 -13.65 -13.01
N GLU A 448 9.15 -14.67 -12.24
CA GLU A 448 9.95 -14.52 -11.02
C GLU A 448 11.32 -13.89 -11.31
N MET A 449 12.03 -14.35 -12.32
CA MET A 449 13.31 -13.77 -12.75
C MET A 449 13.21 -12.30 -13.16
N ARG A 450 12.03 -11.82 -13.51
CA ARG A 450 11.71 -10.44 -13.90
C ARG A 450 10.98 -9.65 -12.82
N ALA A 451 10.76 -10.27 -11.66
CA ALA A 451 10.00 -9.70 -10.56
C ALA A 451 8.61 -9.20 -11.01
N LEU A 452 7.95 -9.90 -11.95
CA LEU A 452 6.61 -9.52 -12.46
C LEU A 452 5.52 -9.71 -11.41
N TYR A 453 5.77 -10.52 -10.40
CA TYR A 453 4.84 -10.77 -9.29
C TYR A 453 5.62 -11.07 -8.03
N MET A 454 4.96 -10.89 -6.90
CA MET A 454 5.47 -11.29 -5.58
C MET A 454 4.72 -12.53 -5.11
N GLY A 455 5.37 -13.34 -4.27
CA GLY A 455 4.69 -14.37 -3.50
C GLY A 455 3.71 -13.74 -2.51
N TYR A 456 2.78 -14.52 -2.03
CA TYR A 456 1.82 -14.05 -1.03
C TYR A 456 2.52 -13.86 0.32
N PRO A 457 2.53 -12.63 0.90
CA PRO A 457 3.25 -12.31 2.14
C PRO A 457 2.82 -13.17 3.33
N GLU A 458 1.54 -13.56 3.39
CA GLU A 458 0.96 -14.38 4.47
C GLU A 458 1.55 -15.80 4.51
N PHE A 459 2.24 -16.20 3.46
CA PHE A 459 2.95 -17.49 3.38
C PHE A 459 4.46 -17.33 3.38
N LEU A 460 4.97 -16.29 4.01
CA LEU A 460 6.40 -15.95 3.97
C LEU A 460 6.94 -15.82 2.54
N GLY A 461 6.06 -15.55 1.58
CA GLY A 461 6.41 -15.45 0.17
C GLY A 461 6.66 -16.79 -0.55
N ASP A 462 6.36 -17.95 0.08
CA ASP A 462 6.71 -19.26 -0.46
C ASP A 462 5.80 -19.76 -1.59
N TYR A 463 4.69 -19.09 -1.87
CA TYR A 463 3.70 -19.46 -2.87
C TYR A 463 3.35 -18.30 -3.79
N CYS A 464 3.23 -18.56 -5.09
CA CYS A 464 2.81 -17.54 -6.08
C CYS A 464 1.35 -17.63 -6.51
N GLY A 465 0.65 -18.72 -6.19
CA GLY A 465 -0.76 -18.92 -6.48
C GLY A 465 -1.11 -18.95 -7.98
N PRO A 466 -0.54 -19.85 -8.81
CA PRO A 466 -0.72 -19.83 -10.26
C PRO A 466 -2.16 -20.02 -10.72
N GLU A 467 -2.94 -20.79 -9.98
CA GLU A 467 -4.35 -21.08 -10.28
C GLU A 467 -5.33 -20.11 -9.60
N LYS A 468 -4.81 -19.13 -8.84
CA LYS A 468 -5.65 -18.09 -8.24
C LYS A 468 -6.06 -17.06 -9.27
N TRP A 469 -7.27 -16.54 -9.16
CA TRP A 469 -7.72 -15.42 -9.99
C TRP A 469 -6.88 -14.18 -9.69
N ILE A 470 -6.49 -13.51 -10.76
CA ILE A 470 -5.73 -12.27 -10.64
C ILE A 470 -6.65 -11.10 -10.32
N THR A 471 -6.22 -10.22 -9.43
CA THR A 471 -6.90 -8.96 -9.15
C THR A 471 -6.48 -7.86 -10.13
N ARG A 472 -7.25 -6.78 -10.20
CA ARG A 472 -6.92 -5.65 -11.08
C ARG A 472 -5.62 -4.96 -10.66
N GLN A 473 -5.38 -4.79 -9.36
CA GLN A 473 -4.11 -4.22 -8.87
C GLN A 473 -2.91 -5.14 -9.17
N ASP A 474 -3.06 -6.47 -9.05
CA ASP A 474 -2.03 -7.43 -9.46
C ASP A 474 -1.70 -7.31 -10.96
N LEU A 475 -2.74 -7.17 -11.81
CA LEU A 475 -2.52 -6.97 -13.25
C LEU A 475 -1.75 -5.67 -13.51
N MET A 476 -2.12 -4.57 -12.84
CA MET A 476 -1.44 -3.28 -12.96
C MET A 476 0.03 -3.42 -12.56
N PHE A 477 0.31 -4.09 -11.44
CA PHE A 477 1.67 -4.37 -10.98
C PHE A 477 2.46 -5.18 -12.02
N MET A 478 1.90 -6.25 -12.54
CA MET A 478 2.56 -7.08 -13.55
C MET A 478 2.87 -6.31 -14.84
N LEU A 479 1.96 -5.44 -15.28
CA LEU A 479 2.16 -4.64 -16.49
C LEU A 479 3.22 -3.55 -16.29
N MET A 480 3.25 -2.92 -15.13
CA MET A 480 4.30 -1.96 -14.78
C MET A 480 5.67 -2.65 -14.78
N ARG A 481 5.80 -3.77 -14.07
CA ARG A 481 7.06 -4.54 -13.99
C ARG A 481 7.48 -5.12 -15.34
N TYR A 482 6.50 -5.53 -16.18
CA TYR A 482 6.77 -5.91 -17.58
C TYR A 482 7.36 -4.74 -18.36
N SER A 483 6.77 -3.55 -18.24
CA SER A 483 7.25 -2.34 -18.92
C SER A 483 8.66 -1.97 -18.49
N GLU A 484 8.98 -2.10 -17.20
CA GLU A 484 10.32 -1.93 -16.67
C GLU A 484 11.33 -2.88 -17.32
N ALA A 485 10.97 -4.17 -17.39
CA ALA A 485 11.85 -5.21 -17.93
C ALA A 485 12.17 -5.01 -19.42
N PHE A 486 11.34 -4.28 -20.16
CA PHE A 486 11.48 -4.02 -21.59
C PHE A 486 11.83 -2.56 -21.93
N GLY A 487 12.06 -1.71 -20.91
CA GLY A 487 12.48 -0.31 -21.10
C GLY A 487 11.39 0.58 -21.71
N TYR A 488 10.11 0.30 -21.40
CA TYR A 488 8.98 1.12 -21.82
C TYR A 488 8.81 2.35 -20.94
N GLU A 489 7.89 3.25 -21.32
CA GLU A 489 7.61 4.50 -20.59
C GLU A 489 7.24 4.24 -19.12
N ARG A 490 7.85 5.00 -18.21
CA ARG A 490 7.79 4.74 -16.76
C ARG A 490 7.45 5.96 -15.91
N SER A 491 7.29 7.14 -16.51
CA SER A 491 6.93 8.32 -15.72
C SER A 491 5.57 8.13 -15.04
N ILE A 492 5.45 8.56 -13.79
CA ILE A 492 4.27 8.38 -12.96
C ILE A 492 3.78 9.74 -12.49
N ASP A 493 2.51 10.01 -12.68
CA ASP A 493 1.81 11.11 -12.03
C ASP A 493 1.02 10.57 -10.83
N PHE A 494 1.59 10.69 -9.65
CA PHE A 494 0.99 10.17 -8.41
C PHE A 494 -0.32 10.86 -8.03
N GLY A 495 -0.62 12.06 -8.55
CA GLY A 495 -1.90 12.73 -8.36
C GLY A 495 -3.06 12.10 -9.14
N ARG A 496 -2.78 11.15 -10.05
CA ARG A 496 -3.81 10.50 -10.86
C ARG A 496 -4.64 9.47 -10.10
N SER A 497 -4.11 8.88 -9.04
CA SER A 497 -4.86 7.93 -8.21
C SER A 497 -6.01 8.60 -7.45
N ASP A 498 -5.86 9.87 -7.09
CA ASP A 498 -6.88 10.65 -6.38
C ASP A 498 -8.14 10.90 -7.22
N GLU A 499 -8.08 10.58 -8.52
CA GLU A 499 -9.24 10.66 -9.42
C GLU A 499 -10.26 9.53 -9.18
N TYR A 500 -9.89 8.47 -8.43
CA TYR A 500 -10.76 7.31 -8.17
C TYR A 500 -11.29 7.31 -6.74
N ILE A 501 -12.57 6.97 -6.58
CA ILE A 501 -13.26 7.04 -5.27
C ILE A 501 -12.87 5.92 -4.28
N ASP A 502 -12.16 4.91 -4.73
CA ASP A 502 -11.72 3.73 -3.98
C ASP A 502 -10.19 3.56 -3.95
N TYR A 503 -9.45 4.62 -4.24
CA TYR A 503 -8.00 4.54 -4.27
C TYR A 503 -7.37 4.14 -2.92
N TYR A 504 -8.09 4.34 -1.82
CA TYR A 504 -7.68 3.89 -0.47
C TYR A 504 -7.72 2.38 -0.27
N ASP A 505 -8.41 1.65 -1.16
CA ASP A 505 -8.50 0.20 -1.08
C ASP A 505 -7.30 -0.49 -1.76
N ILE A 506 -6.37 0.28 -2.33
CA ILE A 506 -5.17 -0.22 -3.00
C ILE A 506 -4.15 -0.65 -1.95
N ASP A 507 -3.58 -1.85 -2.10
CA ASP A 507 -2.47 -2.29 -1.26
C ASP A 507 -1.23 -1.41 -1.47
N SER A 508 -0.48 -1.14 -0.40
CA SER A 508 0.71 -0.27 -0.44
C SER A 508 1.71 -0.69 -1.51
N ASP A 509 1.92 -1.99 -1.67
CA ASP A 509 2.86 -2.57 -2.64
C ASP A 509 2.40 -2.41 -4.11
N HIS A 510 1.12 -2.09 -4.32
CA HIS A 510 0.51 -1.93 -5.65
C HIS A 510 0.25 -0.47 -6.01
N TRP A 511 0.41 0.44 -5.08
CA TRP A 511 0.10 1.86 -5.24
C TRP A 511 0.79 2.49 -6.45
N GLU A 512 2.10 2.30 -6.57
CA GLU A 512 2.91 2.82 -7.67
C GLU A 512 2.40 2.33 -9.03
N ALA A 513 2.08 1.04 -9.12
CA ALA A 513 1.57 0.42 -10.34
C ALA A 513 0.19 0.95 -10.74
N VAL A 514 -0.67 1.22 -9.76
CA VAL A 514 -1.99 1.82 -10.00
C VAL A 514 -1.84 3.25 -10.52
N CYS A 515 -0.97 4.06 -9.89
CA CYS A 515 -0.68 5.42 -10.34
C CYS A 515 -0.09 5.43 -11.75
N TRP A 516 0.83 4.51 -12.05
CA TRP A 516 1.40 4.36 -13.38
C TRP A 516 0.34 4.01 -14.43
N CYS A 517 -0.50 3.01 -14.17
CA CYS A 517 -1.60 2.64 -15.06
C CYS A 517 -2.59 3.78 -15.28
N ALA A 518 -2.89 4.56 -14.24
CA ALA A 518 -3.75 5.73 -14.34
C ALA A 518 -3.10 6.86 -15.15
N THR A 519 -1.79 7.10 -14.98
CA THR A 519 -1.02 8.10 -15.74
C THR A 519 -1.07 7.85 -17.24
N TRP A 520 -0.91 6.60 -17.63
CA TRP A 520 -0.80 6.18 -19.03
C TRP A 520 -2.08 5.58 -19.61
N HIS A 521 -3.19 5.64 -18.86
CA HIS A 521 -4.48 5.08 -19.27
C HIS A 521 -4.41 3.59 -19.68
N ILE A 522 -3.51 2.82 -19.04
CA ILE A 522 -3.32 1.40 -19.34
C ILE A 522 -4.54 0.61 -18.89
N ILE A 523 -5.02 0.90 -17.67
CA ILE A 523 -6.25 0.33 -17.13
C ILE A 523 -7.14 1.47 -16.64
N GLU A 524 -8.33 1.58 -17.22
CA GLU A 524 -9.29 2.62 -16.87
C GLU A 524 -10.12 2.23 -15.64
N GLY A 525 -10.63 3.24 -14.94
CA GLY A 525 -11.57 3.06 -13.85
C GLY A 525 -12.93 2.54 -14.33
N LYS A 526 -13.66 1.89 -13.44
CA LYS A 526 -15.01 1.37 -13.68
C LYS A 526 -16.08 2.30 -13.11
N GLY A 527 -17.26 2.32 -13.69
CA GLY A 527 -18.43 3.05 -13.17
C GLY A 527 -18.64 4.40 -13.82
N GLY A 528 -18.95 5.44 -13.05
CA GLY A 528 -19.47 6.73 -13.45
C GLY A 528 -18.85 7.41 -14.68
N LYS A 529 -19.54 8.44 -15.19
CA LYS A 529 -19.11 9.16 -16.40
C LYS A 529 -17.96 10.15 -16.15
N GLU A 530 -17.83 10.62 -14.91
CA GLU A 530 -16.76 11.54 -14.50
C GLU A 530 -15.74 10.77 -13.68
N LYS A 531 -14.45 11.14 -13.78
CA LYS A 531 -13.34 10.45 -13.12
C LYS A 531 -13.56 10.31 -11.61
N ASN A 532 -14.01 11.36 -10.94
CA ASN A 532 -14.34 11.36 -9.51
C ASN A 532 -15.54 10.46 -9.11
N GLN A 533 -16.15 9.77 -10.08
CA GLN A 533 -17.20 8.77 -9.88
C GLN A 533 -16.75 7.37 -10.30
N GLN A 534 -15.53 7.23 -10.78
CA GLN A 534 -14.97 5.94 -11.19
C GLN A 534 -14.25 5.27 -10.02
N LYS A 535 -14.21 3.95 -10.07
CA LYS A 535 -13.49 3.09 -9.15
C LYS A 535 -12.33 2.43 -9.88
N ILE A 536 -11.18 2.34 -9.23
CA ILE A 536 -10.10 1.48 -9.72
C ILE A 536 -10.46 0.01 -9.54
N ASP A 537 -11.25 -0.30 -8.50
CA ASP A 537 -11.69 -1.65 -8.13
C ASP A 537 -10.47 -2.59 -7.96
N PRO A 538 -9.56 -2.30 -7.00
CA PRO A 538 -8.25 -2.94 -6.92
C PRO A 538 -8.35 -4.46 -6.76
N TYR A 539 -9.34 -4.95 -6.02
CA TYR A 539 -9.60 -6.38 -5.83
C TYR A 539 -10.56 -6.98 -6.86
N GLY A 540 -11.05 -6.18 -7.81
CA GLY A 540 -11.90 -6.64 -8.89
C GLY A 540 -11.22 -7.70 -9.74
N ARG A 541 -12.01 -8.64 -10.27
CA ARG A 541 -11.50 -9.74 -11.11
C ARG A 541 -11.17 -9.26 -12.50
N VAL A 542 -10.15 -9.86 -13.10
CA VAL A 542 -9.71 -9.57 -14.46
C VAL A 542 -10.30 -10.60 -15.41
N THR A 543 -10.95 -10.12 -16.45
CA THR A 543 -11.43 -10.94 -17.56
C THR A 543 -10.45 -10.89 -18.74
N GLN A 544 -10.67 -11.75 -19.75
CA GLN A 544 -9.89 -11.69 -21.01
C GLN A 544 -10.05 -10.33 -21.69
N ALA A 545 -11.25 -9.75 -21.66
CA ALA A 545 -11.48 -8.42 -22.23
C ALA A 545 -10.70 -7.30 -21.52
N ASP A 546 -10.59 -7.36 -20.18
CA ASP A 546 -9.79 -6.42 -19.40
C ASP A 546 -8.30 -6.54 -19.78
N LEU A 547 -7.78 -7.78 -19.89
CA LEU A 547 -6.40 -8.03 -20.27
C LEU A 547 -6.10 -7.53 -21.68
N ASP A 548 -6.95 -7.89 -22.65
CA ASP A 548 -6.79 -7.49 -24.05
C ASP A 548 -6.78 -5.97 -24.21
N GLN A 549 -7.68 -5.27 -23.51
CA GLN A 549 -7.73 -3.81 -23.52
C GLN A 549 -6.46 -3.20 -22.88
N ALA A 550 -6.03 -3.71 -21.73
CA ALA A 550 -4.84 -3.23 -21.05
C ALA A 550 -3.58 -3.41 -21.93
N ILE A 551 -3.46 -4.55 -22.61
CA ILE A 551 -2.35 -4.82 -23.53
C ILE A 551 -2.42 -3.93 -24.77
N ALA A 552 -3.61 -3.67 -25.31
CA ALA A 552 -3.78 -2.74 -26.44
C ALA A 552 -3.32 -1.32 -26.06
N ASN A 553 -3.76 -0.83 -24.90
CA ASN A 553 -3.37 0.47 -24.37
C ASN A 553 -1.86 0.54 -24.12
N LEU A 554 -1.27 -0.51 -23.51
CA LEU A 554 0.16 -0.60 -23.27
C LEU A 554 0.97 -0.50 -24.58
N LYS A 555 0.52 -1.19 -25.63
CA LYS A 555 1.16 -1.14 -26.96
C LYS A 555 1.04 0.22 -27.60
N GLU A 556 -0.13 0.87 -27.50
CA GLU A 556 -0.36 2.20 -28.03
C GLU A 556 0.58 3.23 -27.40
N VAL A 557 0.67 3.24 -26.06
CA VAL A 557 1.55 4.16 -25.31
C VAL A 557 3.02 3.99 -25.73
N ASN A 558 3.45 2.75 -26.00
CA ASN A 558 4.85 2.45 -26.33
C ASN A 558 5.11 2.33 -27.85
N ASN A 559 4.15 2.67 -28.70
CA ASN A 559 4.24 2.59 -30.18
C ASN A 559 4.64 1.18 -30.68
N LEU A 560 4.07 0.11 -30.10
CA LEU A 560 4.36 -1.29 -30.39
C LEU A 560 3.33 -1.95 -31.33
#